data_50b3722d0d03b81680487c2f31fe08d3
#
_entry.id   50b3722d0d03b81680487c2f31fe08d3
#
_cell.length_a   1.000
_cell.length_b   1.000
_cell.length_c   1.000
_cell.angle_alpha   90.00
_cell.angle_beta   90.00
_cell.angle_gamma   90.00
#
_symmetry.space_group_name_H-M   'P 1'
#
loop_
_entity.id
_entity.type
_entity.pdbx_description
1 polymer ?
#
loop_
_entity_poly.entity_id
_entity_poly.type
_entity_poly.pdbx_seq_one_letter_code
_entity_poly.pdbx_strand_id
1 'polypeptide(L)'
;MLFTGDQCYEEEEWLLETGAQVVSDILKIGHHGGNRSTSARFLDAVRPKVAVTTTPAWVATMPMPAEVTAMLQARRIPYFRSWEYGTLTICSDGKRFRIVLK
;
A
#
# COMPACT_ATOMS: atom_id res chain seq x y z
N MET A 1 5.70 -4.62 -8.44
CA MET A 1 5.12 -3.61 -7.54
C MET A 1 3.85 -3.03 -8.13
N LEU A 2 2.84 -2.85 -7.32
CA LEU A 2 1.57 -2.28 -7.75
C LEU A 2 1.44 -0.84 -7.29
N PHE A 3 1.31 0.07 -8.24
CA PHE A 3 1.10 1.50 -7.97
C PHE A 3 -0.38 1.81 -8.14
N THR A 4 -1.01 2.33 -7.11
CA THR A 4 -2.45 2.55 -7.09
C THR A 4 -2.85 4.02 -7.22
N GLY A 5 -1.90 4.94 -7.17
CA GLY A 5 -2.23 6.36 -7.24
C GLY A 5 -3.21 6.76 -6.15
N ASP A 6 -4.22 7.51 -6.50
CA ASP A 6 -5.28 7.94 -5.58
C ASP A 6 -6.52 7.04 -5.65
N GLN A 7 -6.32 5.77 -5.97
CA GLN A 7 -7.38 4.78 -6.12
C GLN A 7 -8.19 4.63 -4.84
N CYS A 8 -9.50 4.60 -5.00
CA CYS A 8 -10.46 4.38 -3.90
C CYS A 8 -11.15 3.02 -4.07
N TYR A 9 -12.12 2.71 -3.18
CA TYR A 9 -12.81 1.42 -3.19
C TYR A 9 -13.43 1.08 -4.54
N GLU A 10 -14.03 2.06 -5.20
CA GLU A 10 -14.71 1.85 -6.46
C GLU A 10 -13.75 1.34 -7.54
N GLU A 11 -12.56 1.92 -7.63
CA GLU A 11 -11.55 1.50 -8.59
C GLU A 11 -10.95 0.16 -8.21
N GLU A 12 -10.80 -0.12 -6.93
CA GLU A 12 -10.34 -1.43 -6.46
C GLU A 12 -11.31 -2.52 -6.89
N GLU A 13 -12.61 -2.30 -6.67
CA GLU A 13 -13.63 -3.25 -7.08
C GLU A 13 -13.65 -3.45 -8.60
N TRP A 14 -13.52 -2.36 -9.34
CA TRP A 14 -13.47 -2.42 -10.80
C TRP A 14 -12.30 -3.29 -11.27
N LEU A 15 -11.13 -3.12 -10.68
CA LEU A 15 -9.96 -3.92 -11.03
C LEU A 15 -10.21 -5.41 -10.77
N LEU A 16 -10.81 -5.73 -9.61
CA LEU A 16 -11.10 -7.11 -9.26
C LEU A 16 -12.16 -7.73 -10.17
N GLU A 17 -13.19 -6.97 -10.51
CA GLU A 17 -14.27 -7.44 -11.37
C GLU A 17 -13.81 -7.66 -12.82
N THR A 18 -12.85 -6.87 -13.30
CA THR A 18 -12.34 -7.03 -14.65
C THR A 18 -11.31 -8.15 -14.77
N GLY A 19 -10.93 -8.79 -13.66
CA GLY A 19 -9.95 -9.86 -13.67
C GLY A 19 -8.52 -9.39 -13.84
N ALA A 20 -8.24 -8.13 -13.50
CA ALA A 20 -6.89 -7.60 -13.62
C ALA A 20 -5.92 -8.37 -12.74
N GLN A 21 -4.68 -8.52 -13.21
CA GLN A 21 -3.62 -9.16 -12.45
C GLN A 21 -3.08 -8.17 -11.43
N VAL A 22 -3.48 -8.35 -10.15
CA VAL A 22 -3.11 -7.43 -9.09
C VAL A 22 -2.13 -8.03 -8.08
N VAL A 23 -1.86 -9.33 -8.14
CA VAL A 23 -0.92 -9.97 -7.20
C VAL A 23 0.45 -9.32 -7.34
N SER A 24 0.99 -8.80 -6.23
CA SER A 24 2.24 -8.05 -6.24
C SER A 24 2.93 -8.18 -4.90
N ASP A 25 4.26 -8.21 -4.91
CA ASP A 25 5.06 -8.30 -3.67
C ASP A 25 5.03 -6.99 -2.89
N ILE A 26 4.93 -5.86 -3.60
CA ILE A 26 4.97 -4.53 -2.99
C ILE A 26 3.73 -3.77 -3.45
N LEU A 27 2.98 -3.26 -2.49
CA LEU A 27 1.80 -2.44 -2.74
C LEU A 27 2.05 -1.01 -2.30
N LYS A 28 1.91 -0.07 -3.23
CA LYS A 28 1.80 1.34 -2.87
C LYS A 28 0.33 1.58 -2.51
N ILE A 29 0.07 1.90 -1.25
CA ILE A 29 -1.29 2.09 -0.74
C ILE A 29 -1.94 3.26 -1.45
N GLY A 30 -3.18 3.06 -1.91
CA GLY A 30 -3.92 4.07 -2.64
C GLY A 30 -4.28 5.26 -1.79
N HIS A 31 -4.47 6.41 -2.43
CA HIS A 31 -4.92 7.65 -1.81
C HIS A 31 -4.11 8.03 -0.58
N HIS A 32 -2.78 7.79 -0.62
CA HIS A 32 -1.84 8.09 0.46
C HIS A 32 -2.26 7.50 1.82
N GLY A 33 -2.99 6.37 1.79
CA GLY A 33 -3.52 5.75 3.01
C GLY A 33 -4.76 6.44 3.54
N GLY A 34 -5.45 7.23 2.72
CA GLY A 34 -6.65 7.96 3.12
C GLY A 34 -7.89 7.07 3.22
N ASN A 35 -9.01 7.71 3.51
CA ASN A 35 -10.30 7.05 3.61
C ASN A 35 -10.76 6.49 2.27
N ARG A 36 -11.60 5.46 2.31
CA ARG A 36 -12.23 4.87 1.13
C ARG A 36 -11.25 4.24 0.16
N SER A 37 -10.11 3.79 0.68
CA SER A 37 -9.14 3.04 -0.12
C SER A 37 -8.63 1.87 0.70
N THR A 38 -8.05 0.88 0.02
CA THR A 38 -7.43 -0.29 0.65
C THR A 38 -8.47 -1.14 1.39
N SER A 39 -9.34 -1.78 0.62
CA SER A 39 -10.33 -2.70 1.19
C SER A 39 -9.67 -4.03 1.55
N ALA A 40 -10.30 -4.78 2.45
CA ALA A 40 -9.85 -6.13 2.80
C ALA A 40 -9.81 -7.03 1.57
N ARG A 41 -10.83 -6.96 0.74
CA ARG A 41 -10.91 -7.76 -0.48
C ARG A 41 -9.75 -7.46 -1.43
N PHE A 42 -9.38 -6.19 -1.56
CA PHE A 42 -8.27 -5.79 -2.41
C PHE A 42 -6.93 -6.29 -1.85
N LEU A 43 -6.72 -6.13 -0.54
CA LEU A 43 -5.51 -6.64 0.11
C LEU A 43 -5.36 -8.15 -0.07
N ASP A 44 -6.46 -8.89 0.07
CA ASP A 44 -6.43 -10.34 -0.07
C ASP A 44 -6.17 -10.76 -1.52
N ALA A 45 -6.56 -9.93 -2.48
CA ALA A 45 -6.27 -10.19 -3.89
C ALA A 45 -4.82 -9.87 -4.25
N VAL A 46 -4.27 -8.78 -3.73
CA VAL A 46 -2.89 -8.36 -4.01
C VAL A 46 -1.88 -9.23 -3.27
N ARG A 47 -2.17 -9.56 -2.03
CA ARG A 47 -1.30 -10.37 -1.14
C ARG A 47 0.13 -9.83 -1.09
N PRO A 48 0.33 -8.56 -0.75
CA PRO A 48 1.66 -7.98 -0.77
C PRO A 48 2.52 -8.51 0.39
N LYS A 49 3.82 -8.55 0.18
CA LYS A 49 4.78 -8.84 1.25
C LYS A 49 5.10 -7.59 2.05
N VAL A 50 4.94 -6.41 1.44
CA VAL A 50 5.17 -5.13 2.11
C VAL A 50 4.28 -4.08 1.45
N ALA A 51 3.84 -3.10 2.25
CA ALA A 51 3.07 -1.97 1.76
C ALA A 51 3.83 -0.68 2.04
N VAL A 52 3.72 0.29 1.15
CA VAL A 52 4.32 1.61 1.34
C VAL A 52 3.25 2.66 1.09
N THR A 53 3.34 3.77 1.81
CA THR A 53 2.46 4.90 1.57
C THR A 53 3.30 6.18 1.49
N THR A 54 2.91 7.05 0.58
CA THR A 54 3.57 8.33 0.40
C THR A 54 2.69 9.41 0.99
N THR A 55 3.11 9.95 2.12
CA THR A 55 2.36 10.98 2.82
C THR A 55 3.28 12.16 3.07
N PRO A 56 2.91 13.37 2.63
CA PRO A 56 3.74 14.54 2.91
C PRO A 56 3.87 14.78 4.42
N ALA A 57 5.01 15.34 4.82
CA ALA A 57 5.28 15.59 6.24
C ALA A 57 4.23 16.51 6.89
N TRP A 58 3.65 17.43 6.13
CA TRP A 58 2.64 18.36 6.67
C TRP A 58 1.30 17.68 6.97
N VAL A 59 1.06 16.47 6.47
CA VAL A 59 -0.11 15.68 6.85
C VAL A 59 0.27 14.52 7.78
N ALA A 60 1.47 14.57 8.35
CA ALA A 60 1.95 13.52 9.25
C ALA A 60 1.07 13.35 10.50
N THR A 61 0.32 14.38 10.87
CA THR A 61 -0.64 14.32 11.96
C THR A 61 -1.91 13.57 11.59
N MET A 62 -2.09 13.22 10.33
CA MET A 62 -3.24 12.46 9.85
C MET A 62 -2.81 11.01 9.64
N PRO A 63 -2.94 10.16 10.65
CA PRO A 63 -2.55 8.76 10.50
C PRO A 63 -3.46 8.03 9.51
N MET A 64 -2.99 6.93 8.98
CA MET A 64 -3.87 6.05 8.22
C MET A 64 -5.06 5.66 9.10
N PRO A 65 -6.25 5.46 8.50
CA PRO A 65 -7.39 4.98 9.27
C PRO A 65 -7.03 3.72 10.06
N ALA A 66 -7.52 3.63 11.30
CA ALA A 66 -7.22 2.50 12.16
C ALA A 66 -7.60 1.16 11.53
N GLU A 67 -8.67 1.14 10.73
CA GLU A 67 -9.11 -0.08 10.05
C GLU A 67 -8.09 -0.55 9.01
N VAL A 68 -7.44 0.36 8.29
CA VAL A 68 -6.40 -0.01 7.33
C VAL A 68 -5.19 -0.58 8.05
N THR A 69 -4.75 0.09 9.11
CA THR A 69 -3.64 -0.37 9.94
C THR A 69 -3.93 -1.75 10.52
N ALA A 70 -5.15 -1.96 11.05
CA ALA A 70 -5.55 -3.23 11.62
C ALA A 70 -5.56 -4.35 10.57
N MET A 71 -6.01 -4.07 9.37
CA MET A 71 -6.01 -5.06 8.30
C MET A 71 -4.59 -5.47 7.89
N LEU A 72 -3.67 -4.52 7.82
CA LEU A 72 -2.28 -4.81 7.50
C LEU A 72 -1.64 -5.65 8.60
N GLN A 73 -1.87 -5.30 9.86
CA GLN A 73 -1.35 -6.03 11.00
C GLN A 73 -1.92 -7.45 11.08
N ALA A 74 -3.22 -7.61 10.85
CA ALA A 74 -3.87 -8.92 10.88
C ALA A 74 -3.29 -9.86 9.81
N ARG A 75 -2.84 -9.32 8.69
CA ARG A 75 -2.25 -10.09 7.59
C ARG A 75 -0.73 -10.16 7.68
N ARG A 76 -0.15 -9.61 8.74
CA ARG A 76 1.30 -9.56 8.96
C ARG A 76 2.04 -8.91 7.80
N ILE A 77 1.46 -7.84 7.26
CA ILE A 77 2.06 -7.05 6.18
C ILE A 77 2.78 -5.86 6.82
N PRO A 78 4.12 -5.83 6.80
CA PRO A 78 4.82 -4.63 7.25
C PRO A 78 4.53 -3.46 6.32
N TYR A 79 4.45 -2.25 6.87
CA TYR A 79 4.18 -1.07 6.07
C TYR A 79 5.09 0.09 6.49
N PHE A 80 5.44 0.92 5.52
CA PHE A 80 6.35 2.03 5.72
C PHE A 80 5.71 3.30 5.20
N ARG A 81 5.77 4.35 6.00
CA ARG A 81 5.24 5.66 5.66
C ARG A 81 6.41 6.60 5.36
N SER A 82 6.37 7.25 4.21
CA SER A 82 7.50 8.07 3.77
C SER A 82 7.84 9.20 4.73
N TRP A 83 6.85 9.78 5.41
CA TRP A 83 7.12 10.87 6.32
C TRP A 83 7.91 10.43 7.57
N GLU A 84 7.83 9.15 7.94
CA GLU A 84 8.59 8.63 9.09
C GLU A 84 10.05 8.38 8.75
N TYR A 85 10.31 7.95 7.53
CA TYR A 85 11.63 7.46 7.12
C TYR A 85 12.31 8.35 6.10
N GLY A 86 11.63 9.41 5.64
CA GLY A 86 12.12 10.23 4.53
C GLY A 86 11.99 9.49 3.21
N THR A 87 13.07 9.39 2.48
CA THR A 87 13.06 8.68 1.20
C THR A 87 13.08 7.18 1.42
N LEU A 88 12.13 6.50 0.79
CA LEU A 88 12.11 5.03 0.74
C LEU A 88 12.63 4.62 -0.63
N THR A 89 13.71 3.85 -0.64
CA THR A 89 14.28 3.33 -1.88
C THR A 89 14.02 1.84 -1.97
N ILE A 90 13.45 1.39 -3.06
CA ILE A 90 13.18 -0.01 -3.30
C ILE A 90 14.05 -0.47 -4.46
N CYS A 91 14.86 -1.48 -4.20
CA CYS A 91 15.72 -2.08 -5.22
C CYS A 91 15.21 -3.48 -5.54
N SER A 92 15.11 -3.81 -6.81
CA SER A 92 14.63 -5.11 -7.24
C SER A 92 15.44 -5.62 -8.43
N ASP A 93 15.66 -6.92 -8.47
CA ASP A 93 16.27 -7.59 -9.63
C ASP A 93 15.23 -8.34 -10.47
N GLY A 94 13.94 -8.09 -10.19
CA GLY A 94 12.83 -8.75 -10.87
C GLY A 94 12.34 -10.01 -10.16
N LYS A 95 13.08 -10.54 -9.22
CA LYS A 95 12.72 -11.73 -8.43
C LYS A 95 12.68 -11.42 -6.95
N ARG A 96 13.61 -10.62 -6.47
CA ARG A 96 13.74 -10.23 -5.06
C ARG A 96 13.76 -8.72 -4.97
N PHE A 97 13.42 -8.21 -3.81
CA PHE A 97 13.50 -6.78 -3.56
C PHE A 97 14.04 -6.52 -2.16
N ARG A 98 14.54 -5.32 -1.97
CA ARG A 98 14.92 -4.81 -0.65
C ARG A 98 14.48 -3.36 -0.53
N ILE A 99 14.21 -2.95 0.70
CA ILE A 99 13.84 -1.55 0.99
C ILE A 99 14.98 -0.93 1.77
N VAL A 100 15.43 0.23 1.32
CA VAL A 100 16.45 1.01 1.99
C VAL A 100 15.75 2.20 2.63
N LEU A 101 15.84 2.29 3.95
CA LEU A 101 15.27 3.38 4.72
C LEU A 101 16.33 4.46 4.90
N LYS A 102 15.91 5.68 4.68
CA LYS A 102 16.87 6.74 4.81
C LYS A 102 16.28 7.97 5.48
#